data_1bf7507d38270c25d225c04e3dc80a97
#
_entry.id   1bf7507d38270c25d225c04e3dc80a97
#
_cell.length_a   1.000
_cell.length_b   1.000
_cell.length_c   1.000
_cell.angle_alpha   90.00
_cell.angle_beta   90.00
_cell.angle_gamma   90.00
#
_symmetry.space_group_name_H-M   'P 1'
#
loop_
_entity.id
_entity.type
_entity.pdbx_description
1 polymer ?
#
loop_
_entity_poly.entity_id
_entity_poly.type
_entity_poly.pdbx_seq_one_letter_code
_entity_poly.pdbx_strand_id
1 'polypeptide(L)'
;VEFVIGMLALLFVLFVTFGVIAAVRVTRAVQRGVERTGVQVRRTVEETTLRAKSAQPGPVGEIARKRLELRASIDSTRRALESDVSRDPSLQEALGLLNRLHDHARQLDGELRLLMEKEPDKERTAALMPDVRERVSRIKESADSLRFAAQDRARQYDAEGLDALRQQIEVESGALRHWQGVEQQVHAAEQLDEQRAERPRLDKGRPQSTS
;
A
#
# COMPACT_ATOMS: atom_id res chain seq x y z
N VAL A 1 -38.35 -7.67 -46.56
CA VAL A 1 -37.84 -6.28 -46.42
C VAL A 1 -38.33 -5.65 -45.11
N GLU A 2 -39.60 -5.83 -44.72
CA GLU A 2 -40.14 -5.27 -43.46
C GLU A 2 -39.52 -5.83 -42.19
N PHE A 3 -39.13 -7.09 -42.18
CA PHE A 3 -38.47 -7.73 -41.02
C PHE A 3 -37.06 -7.16 -40.77
N VAL A 4 -36.34 -6.82 -41.84
CA VAL A 4 -34.99 -6.24 -41.75
C VAL A 4 -35.08 -4.79 -41.25
N ILE A 5 -36.08 -4.04 -41.68
CA ILE A 5 -36.31 -2.66 -41.23
C ILE A 5 -36.71 -2.62 -39.75
N GLY A 6 -37.57 -3.55 -39.31
CA GLY A 6 -37.95 -3.67 -37.89
C GLY A 6 -36.78 -4.05 -36.97
N MET A 7 -35.89 -4.96 -37.42
CA MET A 7 -34.70 -5.35 -36.68
C MET A 7 -33.70 -4.19 -36.57
N LEU A 8 -33.53 -3.41 -37.65
CA LEU A 8 -32.63 -2.25 -37.69
C LEU A 8 -33.14 -1.11 -36.80
N ALA A 9 -34.48 -0.89 -36.76
CA ALA A 9 -35.11 0.08 -35.89
C ALA A 9 -34.96 -0.35 -34.40
N LEU A 10 -35.13 -1.60 -34.07
CA LEU A 10 -34.94 -2.14 -32.70
C LEU A 10 -33.48 -2.01 -32.23
N LEU A 11 -32.52 -2.31 -33.11
CA LEU A 11 -31.10 -2.15 -32.83
C LEU A 11 -30.73 -0.68 -32.59
N PHE A 12 -31.30 0.23 -33.36
CA PHE A 12 -31.10 1.68 -33.22
C PHE A 12 -31.66 2.20 -31.90
N VAL A 13 -32.86 1.77 -31.49
CA VAL A 13 -33.45 2.12 -30.19
C VAL A 13 -32.60 1.60 -29.03
N LEU A 14 -32.08 0.37 -29.15
CA LEU A 14 -31.21 -0.22 -28.15
C LEU A 14 -29.87 0.53 -28.02
N PHE A 15 -29.33 0.97 -29.16
CA PHE A 15 -28.09 1.75 -29.19
C PHE A 15 -28.28 3.15 -28.58
N VAL A 16 -29.39 3.80 -28.87
CA VAL A 16 -29.74 5.12 -28.30
C VAL A 16 -29.99 5.03 -26.81
N THR A 17 -30.74 4.02 -26.33
CA THR A 17 -30.97 3.81 -24.89
C THR A 17 -29.69 3.47 -24.14
N PHE A 18 -28.81 2.65 -24.70
CA PHE A 18 -27.51 2.36 -24.09
C PHE A 18 -26.60 3.58 -24.07
N GLY A 19 -26.61 4.38 -25.15
CA GLY A 19 -25.88 5.65 -25.23
C GLY A 19 -26.33 6.68 -24.19
N VAL A 20 -27.64 6.80 -23.98
CA VAL A 20 -28.21 7.71 -22.96
C VAL A 20 -27.89 7.24 -21.55
N ILE A 21 -27.98 5.94 -21.26
CA ILE A 21 -27.64 5.37 -19.94
C ILE A 21 -26.12 5.54 -19.65
N ALA A 22 -25.26 5.33 -20.65
CA ALA A 22 -23.82 5.55 -20.53
C ALA A 22 -23.51 7.05 -20.31
N ALA A 23 -24.15 7.96 -21.03
CA ALA A 23 -23.99 9.40 -20.87
C ALA A 23 -24.44 9.89 -19.48
N VAL A 24 -25.58 9.40 -18.96
CA VAL A 24 -26.07 9.75 -17.61
C VAL A 24 -25.19 9.16 -16.50
N ARG A 25 -24.62 7.97 -16.70
CA ARG A 25 -23.65 7.41 -15.73
C ARG A 25 -22.33 8.18 -15.73
N VAL A 26 -21.86 8.58 -16.90
CA VAL A 26 -20.64 9.40 -17.02
C VAL A 26 -20.85 10.78 -16.41
N THR A 27 -21.98 11.44 -16.64
CA THR A 27 -22.26 12.77 -16.02
C THR A 27 -22.42 12.69 -14.51
N ARG A 28 -23.01 11.62 -13.94
CA ARG A 28 -23.06 11.42 -12.47
C ARG A 28 -21.71 11.06 -11.85
N ALA A 29 -20.83 10.35 -12.57
CA ALA A 29 -19.46 10.09 -12.15
C ALA A 29 -18.61 11.38 -12.24
N VAL A 30 -18.82 12.19 -13.27
CA VAL A 30 -18.16 13.48 -13.49
C VAL A 30 -18.57 14.51 -12.43
N GLN A 31 -19.84 14.62 -12.04
CA GLN A 31 -20.26 15.55 -10.97
C GLN A 31 -19.66 15.27 -9.60
N ARG A 32 -19.44 14.00 -9.23
CA ARG A 32 -18.71 13.63 -8.00
C ARG A 32 -17.17 13.74 -8.15
N GLY A 33 -16.67 13.74 -9.38
CA GLY A 33 -15.25 13.87 -9.72
C GLY A 33 -14.81 15.32 -9.94
N VAL A 34 -15.70 16.24 -10.33
CA VAL A 34 -15.35 17.62 -10.72
C VAL A 34 -14.81 18.43 -9.54
N GLU A 35 -15.30 18.26 -8.31
CA GLU A 35 -14.71 18.95 -7.16
C GLU A 35 -13.31 18.41 -6.83
N ARG A 36 -13.09 17.12 -6.93
CA ARG A 36 -11.75 16.50 -6.74
C ARG A 36 -10.83 16.74 -7.93
N THR A 37 -11.36 16.69 -9.15
CA THR A 37 -10.62 16.90 -10.40
C THR A 37 -10.20 18.37 -10.58
N GLY A 38 -11.02 19.33 -10.16
CA GLY A 38 -10.67 20.76 -10.22
C GLY A 38 -9.46 21.10 -9.35
N VAL A 39 -9.36 20.51 -8.14
CA VAL A 39 -8.19 20.66 -7.27
C VAL A 39 -6.97 19.94 -7.85
N GLN A 40 -7.17 18.77 -8.45
CA GLN A 40 -6.09 17.96 -9.01
C GLN A 40 -5.54 18.59 -10.31
N VAL A 41 -6.40 19.10 -11.17
CA VAL A 41 -5.99 19.84 -12.39
C VAL A 41 -5.23 21.13 -12.02
N ARG A 42 -5.70 21.88 -11.03
CA ARG A 42 -4.97 23.06 -10.54
C ARG A 42 -3.59 22.70 -10.00
N ARG A 43 -3.47 21.60 -9.23
CA ARG A 43 -2.18 21.11 -8.73
C ARG A 43 -1.25 20.72 -9.87
N THR A 44 -1.75 20.02 -10.89
CA THR A 44 -0.95 19.59 -12.04
C THR A 44 -0.46 20.78 -12.87
N VAL A 45 -1.32 21.76 -13.11
CA VAL A 45 -0.96 22.99 -13.85
C VAL A 45 0.05 23.81 -13.04
N GLU A 46 -0.14 23.97 -11.74
CA GLU A 46 0.79 24.67 -10.87
C GLU A 46 2.16 23.97 -10.81
N GLU A 47 2.16 22.63 -10.72
CA GLU A 47 3.38 21.83 -10.71
C GLU A 47 4.15 21.95 -12.04
N THR A 48 3.44 21.91 -13.17
CA THR A 48 4.03 22.09 -14.50
C THR A 48 4.64 23.49 -14.64
N THR A 49 3.95 24.51 -14.16
CA THR A 49 4.46 25.91 -14.17
C THR A 49 5.67 26.07 -13.26
N LEU A 50 5.65 25.42 -12.07
CA LEU A 50 6.79 25.45 -11.16
C LEU A 50 7.99 24.73 -11.75
N ARG A 51 7.80 23.60 -12.44
CA ARG A 51 8.87 22.89 -13.16
C ARG A 51 9.49 23.76 -14.25
N ALA A 52 8.66 24.43 -15.05
CA ALA A 52 9.15 25.36 -16.07
C ALA A 52 9.94 26.52 -15.44
N LYS A 53 9.44 27.13 -14.36
CA LYS A 53 10.15 28.20 -13.63
C LYS A 53 11.42 27.70 -12.94
N SER A 54 11.48 26.44 -12.49
CA SER A 54 12.66 25.88 -11.83
C SER A 54 13.87 25.76 -12.75
N ALA A 55 13.66 25.73 -14.06
CA ALA A 55 14.72 25.74 -15.06
C ALA A 55 15.34 27.13 -15.25
N GLN A 56 14.71 28.19 -14.75
CA GLN A 56 15.23 29.55 -14.89
C GLN A 56 16.38 29.79 -13.93
N PRO A 57 17.46 30.51 -14.36
CA PRO A 57 18.51 30.94 -13.46
C PRO A 57 18.03 32.07 -12.56
N GLY A 58 18.68 32.18 -11.36
CA GLY A 58 18.41 33.25 -10.41
C GLY A 58 17.43 32.87 -9.29
N PRO A 59 17.08 33.86 -8.43
CA PRO A 59 16.35 33.62 -7.19
C PRO A 59 14.94 32.99 -7.43
N VAL A 60 14.24 33.40 -8.48
CA VAL A 60 12.91 32.88 -8.82
C VAL A 60 12.96 31.38 -9.15
N GLY A 61 13.94 30.97 -9.95
CA GLY A 61 14.11 29.54 -10.26
C GLY A 61 14.55 28.73 -9.05
N GLU A 62 15.33 29.31 -8.17
CA GLU A 62 15.73 28.67 -6.91
C GLU A 62 14.53 28.47 -5.97
N ILE A 63 13.68 29.49 -5.80
CA ILE A 63 12.44 29.38 -5.03
C ILE A 63 11.55 28.29 -5.63
N ALA A 64 11.39 28.26 -6.96
CA ALA A 64 10.58 27.23 -7.61
C ALA A 64 11.11 25.80 -7.32
N ARG A 65 12.42 25.60 -7.35
CA ARG A 65 13.05 24.33 -6.97
C ARG A 65 12.76 23.96 -5.51
N LYS A 66 12.93 24.94 -4.59
CA LYS A 66 12.67 24.71 -3.16
C LYS A 66 11.22 24.36 -2.86
N ARG A 67 10.27 24.98 -3.55
CA ARG A 67 8.84 24.62 -3.46
C ARG A 67 8.58 23.21 -3.95
N LEU A 68 9.17 22.78 -5.07
CA LEU A 68 9.04 21.40 -5.57
C LEU A 68 9.66 20.38 -4.62
N GLU A 69 10.85 20.65 -4.10
CA GLU A 69 11.52 19.79 -3.12
C GLU A 69 10.69 19.61 -1.86
N LEU A 70 10.12 20.71 -1.33
CA LEU A 70 9.27 20.68 -0.14
C LEU A 70 8.03 19.81 -0.35
N ARG A 71 7.32 20.01 -1.45
CA ARG A 71 6.13 19.23 -1.80
C ARG A 71 6.48 17.74 -1.97
N ALA A 72 7.52 17.43 -2.73
CA ALA A 72 7.96 16.07 -2.99
C ALA A 72 8.32 15.32 -1.70
N SER A 73 9.00 15.96 -0.76
CA SER A 73 9.37 15.37 0.54
C SER A 73 8.12 15.03 1.37
N ILE A 74 7.18 15.97 1.52
CA ILE A 74 5.94 15.75 2.26
C ILE A 74 5.09 14.65 1.60
N ASP A 75 4.92 14.68 0.27
CA ASP A 75 4.10 13.70 -0.44
C ASP A 75 4.71 12.29 -0.43
N SER A 76 6.05 12.18 -0.49
CA SER A 76 6.73 10.88 -0.39
C SER A 76 6.63 10.28 1.01
N THR A 77 6.77 11.11 2.05
CA THR A 77 6.61 10.69 3.45
C THR A 77 5.17 10.27 3.73
N ARG A 78 4.19 11.04 3.23
CA ARG A 78 2.77 10.69 3.37
C ARG A 78 2.47 9.32 2.77
N ARG A 79 2.93 9.06 1.54
CA ARG A 79 2.73 7.75 0.88
C ARG A 79 3.37 6.61 1.67
N ALA A 80 4.56 6.80 2.20
CA ALA A 80 5.23 5.79 3.01
C ALA A 80 4.45 5.47 4.29
N LEU A 81 3.93 6.48 5.00
CA LEU A 81 3.12 6.26 6.19
C LEU A 81 1.75 5.63 5.89
N GLU A 82 1.07 6.11 4.84
CA GLU A 82 -0.27 5.62 4.46
C GLU A 82 -0.25 4.16 3.96
N SER A 83 0.85 3.70 3.35
CA SER A 83 0.97 2.32 2.88
C SER A 83 0.94 1.30 4.02
N ASP A 84 1.45 1.66 5.19
CA ASP A 84 1.68 0.73 6.27
C ASP A 84 0.78 0.95 7.50
N VAL A 85 0.03 2.07 7.55
CA VAL A 85 -0.86 2.40 8.66
C VAL A 85 -1.95 1.36 8.92
N SER A 86 -2.38 0.63 7.89
CA SER A 86 -3.36 -0.46 8.02
C SER A 86 -2.78 -1.70 8.70
N ARG A 87 -1.46 -1.88 8.65
CA ARG A 87 -0.73 -2.98 9.27
C ARG A 87 -0.26 -2.62 10.68
N ASP A 88 0.19 -1.38 10.86
CA ASP A 88 0.69 -0.87 12.14
C ASP A 88 -0.05 0.42 12.55
N PRO A 89 -1.02 0.32 13.48
CA PRO A 89 -1.76 1.47 13.98
C PRO A 89 -0.89 2.55 14.66
N SER A 90 0.32 2.22 15.11
CA SER A 90 1.24 3.20 15.71
C SER A 90 1.68 4.29 14.73
N LEU A 91 1.64 3.99 13.43
CA LEU A 91 1.92 4.97 12.37
C LEU A 91 0.86 6.07 12.26
N GLN A 92 -0.30 5.91 12.91
CA GLN A 92 -1.34 6.94 12.96
C GLN A 92 -0.84 8.21 13.66
N GLU A 93 -0.05 8.07 14.72
CA GLU A 93 0.57 9.21 15.41
C GLU A 93 1.58 9.92 14.50
N ALA A 94 2.40 9.16 13.79
CA ALA A 94 3.34 9.71 12.81
C ALA A 94 2.63 10.47 11.68
N LEU A 95 1.47 9.99 11.22
CA LEU A 95 0.61 10.73 10.28
C LEU A 95 0.10 12.04 10.89
N GLY A 96 -0.26 12.04 12.17
CA GLY A 96 -0.64 13.26 12.90
C GLY A 96 0.49 14.29 12.92
N LEU A 97 1.72 13.87 13.20
CA LEU A 97 2.92 14.73 13.14
C LEU A 97 3.19 15.24 11.72
N LEU A 98 3.08 14.37 10.72
CA LEU A 98 3.24 14.76 9.32
C LEU A 98 2.18 15.79 8.88
N ASN A 99 0.94 15.70 9.36
CA ASN A 99 -0.09 16.69 9.06
C ASN A 99 0.27 18.08 9.62
N ARG A 100 0.79 18.16 10.84
CA ARG A 100 1.30 19.42 11.41
C ARG A 100 2.48 19.96 10.61
N LEU A 101 3.42 19.09 10.20
CA LEU A 101 4.54 19.47 9.37
C LEU A 101 4.09 19.97 7.99
N HIS A 102 3.06 19.34 7.42
CA HIS A 102 2.43 19.74 6.16
C HIS A 102 1.82 21.14 6.25
N ASP A 103 1.18 21.50 7.38
CA ASP A 103 0.62 22.83 7.57
C ASP A 103 1.72 23.90 7.57
N HIS A 104 2.84 23.65 8.26
CA HIS A 104 4.01 24.53 8.20
C HIS A 104 4.61 24.62 6.78
N ALA A 105 4.69 23.50 6.08
CA ALA A 105 5.14 23.45 4.69
C ALA A 105 4.23 24.26 3.76
N ARG A 106 2.91 24.19 3.95
CA ARG A 106 1.93 24.99 3.17
C ARG A 106 2.06 26.48 3.44
N GLN A 107 2.26 26.87 4.70
CA GLN A 107 2.49 28.27 5.05
C GLN A 107 3.75 28.79 4.35
N LEU A 108 4.87 28.06 4.43
CA LEU A 108 6.12 28.43 3.77
C LEU A 108 5.95 28.45 2.24
N ASP A 109 5.26 27.48 1.64
CA ASP A 109 4.96 27.46 0.19
C ASP A 109 4.18 28.70 -0.23
N GLY A 110 3.23 29.18 0.59
CA GLY A 110 2.49 30.42 0.36
C GLY A 110 3.39 31.66 0.39
N GLU A 111 4.29 31.77 1.37
CA GLU A 111 5.27 32.85 1.48
C GLU A 111 6.19 32.86 0.23
N LEU A 112 6.71 31.70 -0.15
CA LEU A 112 7.56 31.53 -1.33
C LEU A 112 6.84 31.89 -2.64
N ARG A 113 5.56 31.56 -2.72
CA ARG A 113 4.73 31.96 -3.86
C ARG A 113 4.61 33.48 -3.97
N LEU A 114 4.35 34.15 -2.85
CA LEU A 114 4.27 35.61 -2.83
C LEU A 114 5.59 36.27 -3.22
N LEU A 115 6.73 35.74 -2.76
CA LEU A 115 8.06 36.21 -3.19
C LEU A 115 8.28 36.04 -4.69
N MET A 116 7.81 34.94 -5.29
CA MET A 116 7.94 34.71 -6.73
C MET A 116 7.05 35.62 -7.59
N GLU A 117 5.86 35.98 -7.09
CA GLU A 117 4.85 36.68 -7.87
C GLU A 117 4.85 38.19 -7.66
N LYS A 118 5.19 38.64 -6.46
CA LYS A 118 5.00 40.05 -6.06
C LYS A 118 6.27 40.82 -5.79
N GLU A 119 7.44 40.14 -5.61
CA GLU A 119 8.66 40.81 -5.31
C GLU A 119 9.41 41.15 -6.62
N PRO A 120 9.45 42.43 -7.04
CA PRO A 120 10.14 42.86 -8.25
C PRO A 120 11.65 42.96 -8.03
N ASP A 121 12.08 43.07 -6.75
CA ASP A 121 13.49 43.27 -6.38
C ASP A 121 14.20 41.92 -6.22
N LYS A 122 15.07 41.62 -7.18
CA LYS A 122 15.87 40.39 -7.21
C LYS A 122 16.94 40.36 -6.11
N GLU A 123 17.47 41.51 -5.72
CA GLU A 123 18.51 41.61 -4.67
C GLU A 123 17.88 41.29 -3.31
N ARG A 124 16.73 41.87 -3.04
CA ARG A 124 15.96 41.57 -1.81
C ARG A 124 15.54 40.12 -1.74
N THR A 125 15.06 39.54 -2.83
CA THR A 125 14.73 38.10 -2.90
C THR A 125 15.99 37.28 -2.66
N ALA A 126 17.13 37.61 -3.23
CA ALA A 126 18.40 36.91 -3.03
C ALA A 126 18.86 36.96 -1.55
N ALA A 127 18.68 38.11 -0.88
CA ALA A 127 19.00 38.27 0.52
C ALA A 127 18.16 37.38 1.46
N LEU A 128 16.93 37.05 1.10
CA LEU A 128 16.04 36.14 1.86
C LEU A 128 16.32 34.66 1.60
N MET A 129 17.06 34.32 0.55
CA MET A 129 17.29 32.91 0.17
C MET A 129 17.99 32.05 1.21
N PRO A 130 18.97 32.53 2.01
CA PRO A 130 19.56 31.73 3.09
C PRO A 130 18.53 31.23 4.11
N ASP A 131 17.66 32.13 4.61
CA ASP A 131 16.58 31.78 5.55
C ASP A 131 15.60 30.78 4.93
N VAL A 132 15.20 31.01 3.68
CA VAL A 132 14.34 30.08 2.94
C VAL A 132 14.96 28.69 2.85
N ARG A 133 16.24 28.59 2.49
CA ARG A 133 16.94 27.30 2.39
C ARG A 133 16.94 26.57 3.72
N GLU A 134 17.25 27.28 4.81
CA GLU A 134 17.28 26.71 6.16
C GLU A 134 15.92 26.21 6.59
N ARG A 135 14.84 26.98 6.39
CA ARG A 135 13.47 26.58 6.73
C ARG A 135 13.02 25.38 5.92
N VAL A 136 13.28 25.35 4.61
CA VAL A 136 12.98 24.21 3.75
C VAL A 136 13.76 22.98 4.18
N SER A 137 15.07 23.12 4.49
CA SER A 137 15.91 22.01 4.96
C SER A 137 15.36 21.39 6.22
N ARG A 138 15.02 22.19 7.22
CA ARG A 138 14.44 21.71 8.48
C ARG A 138 13.14 20.92 8.30
N ILE A 139 12.24 21.40 7.43
CA ILE A 139 11.00 20.68 7.14
C ILE A 139 11.28 19.35 6.42
N LYS A 140 12.19 19.36 5.44
CA LYS A 140 12.60 18.14 4.72
C LYS A 140 13.24 17.12 5.66
N GLU A 141 14.18 17.53 6.48
CA GLU A 141 14.84 16.65 7.46
C GLU A 141 13.85 16.02 8.41
N SER A 142 12.86 16.80 8.89
CA SER A 142 11.78 16.26 9.73
C SER A 142 10.90 15.27 8.99
N ALA A 143 10.55 15.56 7.73
CA ALA A 143 9.76 14.65 6.91
C ALA A 143 10.54 13.36 6.57
N ASP A 144 11.81 13.48 6.22
CA ASP A 144 12.68 12.35 5.93
C ASP A 144 12.89 11.47 7.16
N SER A 145 13.06 12.07 8.36
CA SER A 145 13.13 11.32 9.62
C SER A 145 11.88 10.51 9.90
N LEU A 146 10.68 11.09 9.69
CA LEU A 146 9.42 10.36 9.81
C LEU A 146 9.32 9.22 8.79
N ARG A 147 9.75 9.45 7.56
CA ARG A 147 9.75 8.42 6.50
C ARG A 147 10.68 7.26 6.84
N PHE A 148 11.90 7.54 7.29
CA PHE A 148 12.85 6.51 7.69
C PHE A 148 12.34 5.72 8.88
N ALA A 149 11.80 6.38 9.90
CA ALA A 149 11.23 5.70 11.06
C ALA A 149 10.05 4.78 10.67
N ALA A 150 9.20 5.22 9.74
CA ALA A 150 8.13 4.38 9.20
C ALA A 150 8.66 3.15 8.46
N GLN A 151 9.67 3.34 7.62
CA GLN A 151 10.30 2.24 6.89
C GLN A 151 10.99 1.23 7.81
N ASP A 152 11.67 1.71 8.84
CA ASP A 152 12.30 0.82 9.84
C ASP A 152 11.24 0.05 10.63
N ARG A 153 10.15 0.71 10.99
CA ARG A 153 9.04 0.06 11.69
C ARG A 153 8.37 -1.01 10.82
N ALA A 154 8.16 -0.73 9.52
CA ALA A 154 7.61 -1.69 8.58
C ALA A 154 8.51 -2.93 8.46
N ARG A 155 9.83 -2.75 8.38
CA ARG A 155 10.80 -3.87 8.35
C ARG A 155 10.75 -4.71 9.61
N GLN A 156 10.66 -4.08 10.78
CA GLN A 156 10.56 -4.80 12.05
C GLN A 156 9.28 -5.63 12.12
N TYR A 157 8.15 -5.04 11.70
CA TYR A 157 6.87 -5.74 11.67
C TYR A 157 6.89 -6.95 10.73
N ASP A 158 7.47 -6.81 9.54
CA ASP A 158 7.62 -7.90 8.58
C ASP A 158 8.55 -9.02 9.14
N ALA A 159 9.62 -8.67 9.82
CA ALA A 159 10.53 -9.64 10.46
C ALA A 159 9.83 -10.42 11.59
N GLU A 160 9.11 -9.72 12.47
CA GLU A 160 8.30 -10.34 13.55
C GLU A 160 7.24 -11.29 12.97
N GLY A 161 6.57 -10.89 11.88
CA GLY A 161 5.57 -11.70 11.18
C GLY A 161 6.18 -12.99 10.58
N LEU A 162 7.35 -12.89 9.98
CA LEU A 162 8.07 -14.05 9.42
C LEU A 162 8.54 -15.00 10.52
N ASP A 163 9.02 -14.49 11.64
CA ASP A 163 9.43 -15.32 12.78
C ASP A 163 8.23 -16.05 13.40
N ALA A 164 7.11 -15.39 13.57
CA ALA A 164 5.86 -16.01 14.03
C ALA A 164 5.38 -17.11 13.07
N LEU A 165 5.40 -16.86 11.76
CA LEU A 165 5.04 -17.85 10.75
C LEU A 165 5.99 -19.05 10.77
N ARG A 166 7.29 -18.81 10.92
CA ARG A 166 8.30 -19.88 11.03
C ARG A 166 8.03 -20.77 12.23
N GLN A 167 7.74 -20.20 13.39
CA GLN A 167 7.39 -20.95 14.59
C GLN A 167 6.12 -21.79 14.39
N GLN A 168 5.11 -21.22 13.75
CA GLN A 168 3.89 -21.95 13.43
C GLN A 168 4.15 -23.12 12.49
N ILE A 169 4.94 -22.93 11.43
CA ILE A 169 5.33 -24.01 10.51
C ILE A 169 6.10 -25.10 11.25
N GLU A 170 6.98 -24.76 12.18
CA GLU A 170 7.75 -25.74 12.95
C GLU A 170 6.86 -26.60 13.83
N VAL A 171 5.87 -25.99 14.51
CA VAL A 171 4.86 -26.70 15.30
C VAL A 171 4.01 -27.63 14.42
N GLU A 172 3.47 -27.13 13.32
CA GLU A 172 2.66 -27.92 12.37
C GLU A 172 3.44 -29.09 11.78
N SER A 173 4.68 -28.84 11.35
CA SER A 173 5.54 -29.86 10.78
C SER A 173 5.93 -30.92 11.82
N GLY A 174 6.08 -30.54 13.10
CA GLY A 174 6.27 -31.43 14.22
C GLY A 174 5.06 -32.33 14.47
N ALA A 175 3.86 -31.76 14.46
CA ALA A 175 2.62 -32.48 14.59
C ALA A 175 2.43 -33.50 13.45
N LEU A 176 2.65 -33.11 12.21
CA LEU A 176 2.55 -34.01 11.05
C LEU A 176 3.51 -35.19 11.13
N ARG A 177 4.74 -34.96 11.57
CA ARG A 177 5.72 -36.06 11.78
C ARG A 177 5.28 -37.01 12.88
N HIS A 178 4.66 -36.50 13.94
CA HIS A 178 4.14 -37.36 15.02
C HIS A 178 2.99 -38.23 14.52
N TRP A 179 2.06 -37.72 13.71
CA TRP A 179 0.98 -38.50 13.13
C TRP A 179 1.48 -39.62 12.22
N GLN A 180 2.47 -39.35 11.37
CA GLN A 180 3.08 -40.41 10.53
C GLN A 180 3.71 -41.54 11.37
N GLY A 181 4.31 -41.21 12.50
CA GLY A 181 4.86 -42.21 13.43
C GLY A 181 3.76 -43.06 14.07
N VAL A 182 2.64 -42.49 14.44
CA VAL A 182 1.50 -43.24 15.01
C VAL A 182 0.85 -44.16 13.97
N GLU A 183 0.63 -43.68 12.73
CA GLU A 183 0.09 -44.52 11.64
C GLU A 183 0.99 -45.73 11.35
N GLN A 184 2.31 -45.54 11.30
CA GLN A 184 3.24 -46.65 11.11
C GLN A 184 3.20 -47.67 12.27
N GLN A 185 3.03 -47.21 13.52
CA GLN A 185 2.89 -48.09 14.67
C GLN A 185 1.58 -48.88 14.65
N VAL A 186 0.46 -48.25 14.23
CA VAL A 186 -0.84 -48.91 14.08
C VAL A 186 -0.78 -50.00 13.00
N HIS A 187 -0.21 -49.71 11.84
CA HIS A 187 -0.04 -50.69 10.77
C HIS A 187 0.90 -51.83 11.15
N ALA A 188 1.98 -51.53 11.90
CA ALA A 188 2.88 -52.58 12.42
C ALA A 188 2.18 -53.48 13.45
N ALA A 189 1.33 -52.93 14.31
CA ALA A 189 0.51 -53.70 15.27
C ALA A 189 -0.50 -54.58 14.59
N GLU A 190 -1.21 -54.06 13.59
CA GLU A 190 -2.17 -54.85 12.77
C GLU A 190 -1.49 -56.03 12.08
N GLN A 191 -0.34 -55.82 11.46
CA GLN A 191 0.44 -56.89 10.81
C GLN A 191 0.87 -57.96 11.80
N LEU A 192 1.27 -57.60 13.04
CA LEU A 192 1.62 -58.53 14.08
C LEU A 192 0.43 -59.37 14.58
N ASP A 193 -0.77 -58.77 14.65
CA ASP A 193 -1.97 -59.49 15.05
C ASP A 193 -2.45 -60.44 13.93
N GLU A 194 -2.35 -60.04 12.64
CA GLU A 194 -2.60 -60.97 11.52
C GLU A 194 -1.67 -62.16 11.52
N GLN A 195 -0.36 -61.94 11.71
CA GLN A 195 0.63 -63.03 11.82
C GLN A 195 0.37 -63.93 13.02
N ARG A 196 -0.17 -63.39 14.12
CA ARG A 196 -0.53 -64.17 15.31
C ARG A 196 -1.80 -65.00 15.08
N ALA A 197 -2.74 -64.50 14.31
CA ALA A 197 -3.98 -65.25 13.94
C ALA A 197 -3.69 -66.40 12.98
N GLU A 198 -2.70 -66.28 12.11
CA GLU A 198 -2.28 -67.34 11.17
C GLU A 198 -1.42 -68.46 11.79
N ARG A 199 -0.90 -68.31 13.03
CA ARG A 199 -0.19 -69.38 13.68
C ARG A 199 -1.13 -70.53 14.04
N PRO A 200 -0.91 -71.79 13.52
CA PRO A 200 -1.73 -72.91 13.84
C PRO A 200 -1.71 -73.17 15.34
N ARG A 201 -2.90 -73.28 15.95
CA ARG A 201 -3.02 -73.69 17.34
C ARG A 201 -2.48 -75.12 17.44
N LEU A 202 -1.31 -75.29 18.03
CA LEU A 202 -0.80 -76.57 18.41
C LEU A 202 -1.77 -77.23 19.39
N ASP A 203 -2.52 -78.18 18.89
CA ASP A 203 -3.44 -79.01 19.68
C ASP A 203 -2.58 -79.76 20.76
N LYS A 204 -2.75 -79.37 22.02
CA LYS A 204 -2.19 -80.13 23.14
C LYS A 204 -2.90 -81.46 23.23
N GLY A 205 -2.23 -82.50 22.65
CA GLY A 205 -2.63 -83.88 22.74
C GLY A 205 -3.09 -84.25 24.14
N ARG A 206 -4.27 -84.78 24.22
CA ARG A 206 -4.93 -85.37 25.39
C ARG A 206 -4.06 -86.46 25.96
N PRO A 207 -3.69 -86.53 27.27
CA PRO A 207 -3.02 -87.69 27.84
C PRO A 207 -3.96 -88.88 27.84
N GLN A 208 -3.59 -89.96 27.16
CA GLN A 208 -4.29 -91.24 27.26
C GLN A 208 -3.95 -91.84 28.64
N SER A 209 -5.01 -92.01 29.44
CA SER A 209 -5.00 -92.83 30.62
C SER A 209 -5.00 -94.36 30.22
N THR A 210 -3.92 -95.10 30.44
CA THR A 210 -3.88 -96.53 30.42
C THR A 210 -4.05 -97.02 31.82
N SER A 211 -4.97 -98.00 31.97
CA SER A 211 -5.34 -98.80 33.13
C SER A 211 -4.19 -99.48 33.83
#